data_33f1b824488d024ae64cc4ca2e005528
#
_entry.id   33f1b824488d024ae64cc4ca2e005528
#
_cell.length_a   1.000
_cell.length_b   1.000
_cell.length_c   1.000
_cell.angle_alpha   90.00
_cell.angle_beta   90.00
_cell.angle_gamma   90.00
#
_symmetry.space_group_name_H-M   'P 1'
#
loop_
_entity.id
_entity.type
_entity.pdbx_description
1 polymer ?
#
loop_
_entity_poly.entity_id
_entity_poly.type
_entity_poly.pdbx_seq_one_letter_code
_entity_poly.pdbx_strand_id
1 'polypeptide(L)'
;MPDVMEPMIHEDRLPGRESQLEPKPDWEPRFKGSDRLKGKVALITGADSGIGRAVAALFAREGADVAIVYLCEHDDAAKTKEIVEAEGRKAVTIAGDLGDKQFCEKAVEQTVRELGGLDILVNNAGEQHPDEDIRDITEDQLKRTFQTNIFSMFFLTQAAAPHLKEGSSIINCTSETMYAGSKALLDYSSTKGAITAFTRSLALNMVEKGIRVNAVAPGPIWTPLNPFGGQKPDKIKDFGKDTPMGRPGQPNEVAPSFLFLACDDSSYMTAQVLHPDGGDTTSS
;
A
#
# COMPACT_ATOMS: atom_id res chain seq x y z
N MET A 1 -31.44 -0.42 7.75
CA MET A 1 -30.05 -0.47 7.25
C MET A 1 -30.18 -0.87 5.80
N PRO A 2 -29.49 -0.25 4.83
CA PRO A 2 -29.49 -0.78 3.47
C PRO A 2 -28.97 -2.22 3.53
N ASP A 3 -29.56 -3.10 2.73
CA ASP A 3 -29.09 -4.48 2.56
C ASP A 3 -27.59 -4.44 2.25
N VAL A 4 -26.78 -4.87 3.20
CA VAL A 4 -25.33 -4.99 2.97
C VAL A 4 -25.18 -6.18 2.05
N MET A 5 -24.85 -5.93 0.79
CA MET A 5 -24.57 -6.97 -0.19
C MET A 5 -23.49 -7.90 0.37
N GLU A 6 -23.78 -9.20 0.42
CA GLU A 6 -22.78 -10.17 0.90
C GLU A 6 -21.52 -10.12 0.00
N PRO A 7 -20.33 -10.06 0.59
CA PRO A 7 -19.08 -10.07 -0.17
C PRO A 7 -18.96 -11.30 -1.09
N MET A 8 -18.64 -11.07 -2.35
CA MET A 8 -18.44 -12.12 -3.36
C MET A 8 -17.21 -11.84 -4.22
N ILE A 9 -16.59 -12.91 -4.72
CA ILE A 9 -15.52 -12.86 -5.71
C ILE A 9 -15.91 -13.69 -6.94
N HIS A 10 -15.53 -13.20 -8.11
CA HIS A 10 -15.82 -13.83 -9.39
C HIS A 10 -14.61 -14.46 -10.07
N GLU A 11 -13.45 -14.42 -9.42
CA GLU A 11 -12.18 -14.91 -9.94
C GLU A 11 -11.33 -15.49 -8.81
N ASP A 12 -10.55 -16.53 -9.13
CA ASP A 12 -9.60 -17.17 -8.18
C ASP A 12 -8.20 -17.16 -8.79
N ARG A 13 -7.54 -15.99 -8.73
CA ARG A 13 -6.16 -15.81 -9.18
C ARG A 13 -5.45 -14.67 -8.43
N LEU A 14 -4.13 -14.72 -8.37
CA LEU A 14 -3.27 -13.64 -7.88
C LEU A 14 -2.43 -13.05 -9.03
N PRO A 15 -2.27 -11.70 -9.06
CA PRO A 15 -3.06 -10.71 -8.32
C PRO A 15 -4.51 -10.68 -8.80
N GLY A 16 -5.46 -10.40 -7.89
CA GLY A 16 -6.88 -10.29 -8.22
C GLY A 16 -7.24 -8.94 -8.82
N ARG A 17 -8.23 -8.93 -9.73
CA ARG A 17 -8.77 -7.70 -10.32
C ARG A 17 -9.84 -7.07 -9.42
N GLU A 18 -9.75 -5.77 -9.19
CA GLU A 18 -10.74 -5.05 -8.36
C GLU A 18 -12.15 -5.13 -8.97
N SER A 19 -12.24 -5.20 -10.30
CA SER A 19 -13.51 -5.37 -11.01
C SER A 19 -14.26 -6.67 -10.67
N GLN A 20 -13.61 -7.65 -10.07
CA GLN A 20 -14.20 -8.94 -9.70
C GLN A 20 -14.71 -9.00 -8.24
N LEU A 21 -14.56 -7.93 -7.48
CA LEU A 21 -15.07 -7.82 -6.11
C LEU A 21 -16.50 -7.28 -6.08
N GLU A 22 -17.34 -7.83 -5.18
CA GLU A 22 -18.64 -7.29 -4.82
C GLU A 22 -18.81 -7.31 -3.29
N PRO A 23 -19.22 -6.19 -2.65
CA PRO A 23 -19.36 -4.85 -3.24
C PRO A 23 -18.03 -4.30 -3.74
N LYS A 24 -18.06 -3.32 -4.65
CA LYS A 24 -16.84 -2.66 -5.10
C LYS A 24 -16.14 -1.98 -3.92
N PRO A 25 -14.80 -2.05 -3.83
CA PRO A 25 -14.06 -1.27 -2.85
C PRO A 25 -14.30 0.23 -3.01
N ASP A 26 -14.49 0.93 -1.90
CA ASP A 26 -14.63 2.37 -1.89
C ASP A 26 -13.27 3.04 -1.77
N TRP A 27 -12.78 3.58 -2.88
CA TRP A 27 -11.49 4.25 -3.00
C TRP A 27 -11.63 5.77 -3.14
N GLU A 28 -12.83 6.31 -3.36
CA GLU A 28 -13.03 7.74 -3.66
C GLU A 28 -12.67 8.63 -2.48
N PRO A 29 -11.88 9.69 -2.68
CA PRO A 29 -11.64 10.69 -1.65
C PRO A 29 -12.94 11.39 -1.24
N ARG A 30 -13.20 11.47 0.06
CA ARG A 30 -14.48 11.98 0.62
C ARG A 30 -14.62 13.50 0.62
N PHE A 31 -13.49 14.22 0.56
CA PHE A 31 -13.47 15.69 0.72
C PHE A 31 -12.75 16.35 -0.44
N LYS A 32 -13.01 17.65 -0.61
CA LYS A 32 -12.27 18.49 -1.55
C LYS A 32 -10.81 18.59 -1.12
N GLY A 33 -9.89 18.66 -2.09
CA GLY A 33 -8.48 18.88 -1.84
C GLY A 33 -8.21 20.28 -1.28
N SER A 34 -7.10 20.39 -0.58
CA SER A 34 -6.58 21.64 0.00
C SER A 34 -5.13 21.93 -0.42
N ASP A 35 -4.69 21.34 -1.52
CA ASP A 35 -3.35 21.55 -2.10
C ASP A 35 -2.17 21.12 -1.18
N ARG A 36 -2.40 20.17 -0.26
CA ARG A 36 -1.36 19.71 0.71
C ARG A 36 -0.14 19.07 0.05
N LEU A 37 -0.31 18.52 -1.16
CA LEU A 37 0.77 17.90 -1.94
C LEU A 37 1.02 18.63 -3.26
N LYS A 38 0.67 19.92 -3.34
CA LYS A 38 0.82 20.72 -4.56
C LYS A 38 2.25 20.73 -5.08
N GLY A 39 2.40 20.27 -6.33
CA GLY A 39 3.69 20.23 -7.01
C GLY A 39 4.63 19.11 -6.52
N LYS A 40 4.17 18.21 -5.68
CA LYS A 40 4.91 17.01 -5.28
C LYS A 40 4.76 15.90 -6.32
N VAL A 41 5.74 15.01 -6.36
CA VAL A 41 5.73 13.78 -7.15
C VAL A 41 5.77 12.58 -6.21
N ALA A 42 4.80 11.68 -6.36
CA ALA A 42 4.71 10.47 -5.59
C ALA A 42 4.91 9.22 -6.46
N LEU A 43 5.74 8.27 -6.01
CA LEU A 43 5.78 6.91 -6.53
C LEU A 43 5.03 6.00 -5.55
N ILE A 44 4.02 5.28 -6.04
CA ILE A 44 3.17 4.41 -5.23
C ILE A 44 3.19 3.01 -5.82
N THR A 45 3.60 2.01 -5.04
CA THR A 45 3.61 0.62 -5.47
C THR A 45 2.28 -0.08 -5.12
N GLY A 46 1.83 -1.00 -6.01
CA GLY A 46 0.50 -1.61 -5.89
C GLY A 46 -0.60 -0.56 -6.01
N ALA A 47 -0.40 0.44 -6.88
CA ALA A 47 -1.32 1.57 -7.02
C ALA A 47 -2.42 1.32 -8.08
N ASP A 48 -2.45 0.16 -8.68
CA ASP A 48 -3.48 -0.28 -9.62
C ASP A 48 -4.84 -0.48 -8.93
N SER A 49 -4.87 -0.86 -7.66
CA SER A 49 -6.10 -1.24 -6.96
C SER A 49 -6.05 -0.95 -5.46
N GLY A 50 -7.15 -1.20 -4.75
CA GLY A 50 -7.26 -1.19 -3.30
C GLY A 50 -6.72 0.07 -2.63
N ILE A 51 -5.90 -0.12 -1.58
CA ILE A 51 -5.31 0.98 -0.81
C ILE A 51 -4.44 1.86 -1.70
N GLY A 52 -3.61 1.26 -2.58
CA GLY A 52 -2.73 2.01 -3.48
C GLY A 52 -3.49 2.94 -4.42
N ARG A 53 -4.61 2.49 -5.02
CA ARG A 53 -5.50 3.33 -5.83
C ARG A 53 -6.09 4.48 -5.01
N ALA A 54 -6.59 4.20 -3.81
CA ALA A 54 -7.18 5.22 -2.95
C ALA A 54 -6.15 6.29 -2.54
N VAL A 55 -4.90 5.88 -2.26
CA VAL A 55 -3.79 6.80 -2.00
C VAL A 55 -3.46 7.64 -3.23
N ALA A 56 -3.38 7.02 -4.42
CA ALA A 56 -3.12 7.73 -5.68
C ALA A 56 -4.21 8.78 -5.97
N ALA A 57 -5.49 8.40 -5.82
CA ALA A 57 -6.63 9.30 -6.01
C ALA A 57 -6.59 10.48 -5.03
N LEU A 58 -6.32 10.22 -3.75
CA LEU A 58 -6.26 11.25 -2.72
C LEU A 58 -5.05 12.17 -2.91
N PHE A 59 -3.88 11.62 -3.25
CA PHE A 59 -2.68 12.42 -3.51
C PHE A 59 -2.85 13.32 -4.73
N ALA A 60 -3.49 12.82 -5.80
CA ALA A 60 -3.83 13.63 -6.98
C ALA A 60 -4.78 14.77 -6.61
N ARG A 61 -5.84 14.51 -5.83
CA ARG A 61 -6.76 15.53 -5.32
C ARG A 61 -6.06 16.60 -4.48
N GLU A 62 -4.98 16.25 -3.80
CA GLU A 62 -4.16 17.17 -3.02
C GLU A 62 -3.02 17.81 -3.83
N GLY A 63 -2.96 17.59 -5.14
CA GLY A 63 -2.09 18.29 -6.06
C GLY A 63 -0.79 17.57 -6.44
N ALA A 64 -0.62 16.29 -6.14
CA ALA A 64 0.55 15.52 -6.52
C ALA A 64 0.42 14.89 -7.91
N ASP A 65 1.54 14.79 -8.64
CA ASP A 65 1.69 13.91 -9.80
C ASP A 65 2.08 12.50 -9.31
N VAL A 66 1.58 11.44 -9.97
CA VAL A 66 1.66 10.07 -9.44
C VAL A 66 2.26 9.08 -10.43
N ALA A 67 3.28 8.34 -10.00
CA ALA A 67 3.74 7.12 -10.66
C ALA A 67 3.04 5.90 -10.04
N ILE A 68 2.31 5.17 -10.87
CA ILE A 68 1.49 4.00 -10.55
C ILE A 68 2.31 2.77 -10.90
N VAL A 69 2.96 2.14 -9.90
CA VAL A 69 3.76 0.93 -10.09
C VAL A 69 2.92 -0.29 -9.72
N TYR A 70 2.86 -1.28 -10.60
CA TYR A 70 2.02 -2.47 -10.45
C TYR A 70 2.62 -3.70 -11.14
N LEU A 71 2.09 -4.89 -10.86
CA LEU A 71 2.64 -6.12 -11.43
C LEU A 71 2.17 -6.35 -12.87
N CYS A 72 0.88 -6.63 -13.09
CA CYS A 72 0.36 -7.02 -14.41
C CYS A 72 -1.13 -6.66 -14.66
N GLU A 73 -1.85 -6.07 -13.69
CA GLU A 73 -3.27 -5.73 -13.85
C GLU A 73 -3.44 -4.38 -14.60
N HIS A 74 -3.24 -4.44 -15.93
CA HIS A 74 -3.18 -3.24 -16.80
C HIS A 74 -4.47 -2.43 -16.80
N ASP A 75 -5.65 -3.10 -16.80
CA ASP A 75 -6.95 -2.43 -16.81
C ASP A 75 -7.19 -1.66 -15.50
N ASP A 76 -6.84 -2.27 -14.38
CA ASP A 76 -6.94 -1.63 -13.06
C ASP A 76 -5.98 -0.44 -12.94
N ALA A 77 -4.74 -0.57 -13.46
CA ALA A 77 -3.77 0.52 -13.49
C ALA A 77 -4.22 1.67 -14.43
N ALA A 78 -4.80 1.34 -15.59
CA ALA A 78 -5.37 2.33 -16.52
C ALA A 78 -6.49 3.11 -15.83
N LYS A 79 -7.36 2.42 -15.06
CA LYS A 79 -8.42 3.07 -14.28
C LYS A 79 -7.85 4.03 -13.23
N THR A 80 -6.81 3.64 -12.51
CA THR A 80 -6.16 4.54 -11.54
C THR A 80 -5.53 5.75 -12.23
N LYS A 81 -4.93 5.56 -13.41
CA LYS A 81 -4.40 6.66 -14.21
C LYS A 81 -5.49 7.66 -14.60
N GLU A 82 -6.63 7.19 -15.12
CA GLU A 82 -7.79 8.04 -15.44
C GLU A 82 -8.25 8.87 -14.22
N ILE A 83 -8.29 8.26 -13.04
CA ILE A 83 -8.68 8.94 -11.80
C ILE A 83 -7.70 10.07 -11.47
N VAL A 84 -6.40 9.83 -11.54
CA VAL A 84 -5.36 10.85 -11.29
C VAL A 84 -5.45 11.98 -12.31
N GLU A 85 -5.63 11.66 -13.59
CA GLU A 85 -5.73 12.64 -14.67
C GLU A 85 -7.02 13.47 -14.57
N ALA A 86 -8.12 12.91 -14.05
CA ALA A 86 -9.37 13.62 -13.80
C ALA A 86 -9.23 14.71 -12.71
N GLU A 87 -8.28 14.56 -11.79
CA GLU A 87 -7.91 15.60 -10.82
C GLU A 87 -6.94 16.67 -11.41
N GLY A 88 -6.68 16.62 -12.74
CA GLY A 88 -5.79 17.54 -13.43
C GLY A 88 -4.30 17.30 -13.14
N ARG A 89 -3.94 16.10 -12.69
CA ARG A 89 -2.56 15.73 -12.37
C ARG A 89 -1.97 14.78 -13.42
N LYS A 90 -0.63 14.71 -13.48
CA LYS A 90 0.04 13.77 -14.35
C LYS A 90 0.09 12.39 -13.70
N ALA A 91 -0.10 11.34 -14.52
CA ALA A 91 0.07 9.97 -14.10
C ALA A 91 0.94 9.19 -15.10
N VAL A 92 1.84 8.36 -14.58
CA VAL A 92 2.60 7.38 -15.35
C VAL A 92 2.35 5.99 -14.78
N THR A 93 2.10 5.01 -15.66
CA THR A 93 1.92 3.60 -15.28
C THR A 93 3.19 2.82 -15.59
N ILE A 94 3.66 2.02 -14.63
CA ILE A 94 4.93 1.27 -14.72
C ILE A 94 4.67 -0.17 -14.28
N ALA A 95 4.62 -1.09 -15.24
CA ALA A 95 4.33 -2.50 -14.99
C ALA A 95 5.61 -3.32 -14.82
N GLY A 96 5.67 -4.18 -13.80
CA GLY A 96 6.74 -5.14 -13.60
C GLY A 96 6.84 -5.68 -12.17
N ASP A 97 7.74 -6.64 -12.00
CA ASP A 97 7.93 -7.34 -10.73
C ASP A 97 8.89 -6.59 -9.80
N LEU A 98 8.38 -6.14 -8.65
CA LEU A 98 9.18 -5.48 -7.61
C LEU A 98 10.21 -6.41 -6.93
N GLY A 99 10.05 -7.73 -7.10
CA GLY A 99 11.08 -8.69 -6.72
C GLY A 99 12.38 -8.57 -7.53
N ASP A 100 12.33 -7.94 -8.70
CA ASP A 100 13.51 -7.64 -9.51
C ASP A 100 14.09 -6.27 -9.15
N LYS A 101 15.32 -6.28 -8.62
CA LYS A 101 16.05 -5.05 -8.28
C LYS A 101 16.22 -4.10 -9.48
N GLN A 102 16.51 -4.63 -10.66
CA GLN A 102 16.70 -3.81 -11.87
C GLN A 102 15.39 -3.14 -12.28
N PHE A 103 14.25 -3.82 -12.10
CA PHE A 103 12.95 -3.21 -12.31
C PHE A 103 12.69 -2.07 -11.33
N CYS A 104 13.00 -2.24 -10.04
CA CYS A 104 12.85 -1.18 -9.04
C CYS A 104 13.69 0.07 -9.40
N GLU A 105 14.93 -0.11 -9.84
CA GLU A 105 15.80 0.98 -10.31
C GLU A 105 15.18 1.70 -11.51
N LYS A 106 14.73 0.96 -12.52
CA LYS A 106 14.05 1.53 -13.72
C LYS A 106 12.76 2.26 -13.36
N ALA A 107 11.98 1.74 -12.42
CA ALA A 107 10.71 2.37 -12.01
C ALA A 107 10.95 3.76 -11.39
N VAL A 108 11.97 3.89 -10.55
CA VAL A 108 12.36 5.19 -9.97
C VAL A 108 12.91 6.12 -11.06
N GLU A 109 13.82 5.66 -11.91
CA GLU A 109 14.38 6.45 -13.01
C GLU A 109 13.29 6.95 -13.97
N GLN A 110 12.32 6.09 -14.32
CA GLN A 110 11.19 6.44 -15.17
C GLN A 110 10.32 7.51 -14.51
N THR A 111 10.02 7.36 -13.22
CA THR A 111 9.26 8.34 -12.44
C THR A 111 9.93 9.71 -12.49
N VAL A 112 11.21 9.78 -12.16
CA VAL A 112 11.97 11.04 -12.16
C VAL A 112 12.02 11.67 -13.56
N ARG A 113 12.25 10.87 -14.59
CA ARG A 113 12.32 11.33 -15.97
C ARG A 113 10.99 11.89 -16.48
N GLU A 114 9.87 11.22 -16.18
CA GLU A 114 8.57 11.57 -16.77
C GLU A 114 7.78 12.59 -15.95
N LEU A 115 7.95 12.58 -14.60
CA LEU A 115 7.24 13.50 -13.70
C LEU A 115 8.13 14.63 -13.17
N GLY A 116 9.45 14.57 -13.43
CA GLY A 116 10.39 15.67 -13.12
C GLY A 116 11.00 15.63 -11.73
N GLY A 117 10.78 14.59 -10.94
CA GLY A 117 11.35 14.45 -9.60
C GLY A 117 10.74 13.31 -8.81
N LEU A 118 11.10 13.22 -7.52
CA LEU A 118 10.49 12.31 -6.56
C LEU A 118 10.54 12.96 -5.16
N ASP A 119 9.39 13.17 -4.56
CA ASP A 119 9.25 13.75 -3.22
C ASP A 119 8.70 12.73 -2.21
N ILE A 120 7.86 11.80 -2.68
CA ILE A 120 7.15 10.85 -1.82
C ILE A 120 7.29 9.43 -2.39
N LEU A 121 7.79 8.51 -1.56
CA LEU A 121 7.81 7.08 -1.87
C LEU A 121 6.80 6.34 -0.99
N VAL A 122 5.81 5.70 -1.60
CA VAL A 122 4.84 4.85 -0.92
C VAL A 122 5.08 3.40 -1.29
N ASN A 123 5.67 2.65 -0.37
CA ASN A 123 5.87 1.21 -0.48
C ASN A 123 4.60 0.50 0.03
N ASN A 124 3.62 0.28 -0.86
CA ASN A 124 2.32 -0.32 -0.51
C ASN A 124 2.13 -1.72 -1.08
N ALA A 125 2.75 -2.06 -2.21
CA ALA A 125 2.62 -3.39 -2.79
C ALA A 125 2.94 -4.51 -1.79
N GLY A 126 2.18 -5.59 -1.88
CA GLY A 126 2.40 -6.77 -1.07
C GLY A 126 1.61 -7.97 -1.60
N GLU A 127 2.06 -9.15 -1.21
CA GLU A 127 1.38 -10.41 -1.49
C GLU A 127 1.30 -11.25 -0.21
N GLN A 128 0.34 -12.17 -0.16
CA GLN A 128 0.14 -13.11 0.95
C GLN A 128 -0.32 -14.46 0.42
N HIS A 129 0.06 -15.51 1.12
CA HIS A 129 -0.27 -16.91 0.81
C HIS A 129 -0.65 -17.59 2.11
N PRO A 130 -1.94 -17.92 2.34
CA PRO A 130 -2.35 -18.58 3.58
C PRO A 130 -2.03 -20.08 3.57
N ASP A 131 -1.40 -20.52 4.64
CA ASP A 131 -1.12 -21.93 4.94
C ASP A 131 -1.66 -22.29 6.32
N GLU A 132 -2.25 -23.47 6.47
CA GLU A 132 -2.80 -23.94 7.75
C GLU A 132 -1.70 -24.52 8.65
N ASP A 133 -0.61 -25.03 8.07
CA ASP A 133 0.51 -25.64 8.78
C ASP A 133 1.84 -25.04 8.30
N ILE A 134 2.74 -24.76 9.22
CA ILE A 134 4.08 -24.21 8.91
C ILE A 134 4.88 -25.11 7.95
N ARG A 135 4.59 -26.42 7.92
CA ARG A 135 5.24 -27.39 7.04
C ARG A 135 4.81 -27.26 5.58
N ASP A 136 3.69 -26.59 5.31
CA ASP A 136 3.17 -26.38 3.96
C ASP A 136 3.83 -25.20 3.26
N ILE A 137 4.45 -24.28 4.03
CA ILE A 137 5.19 -23.14 3.50
C ILE A 137 6.44 -23.63 2.78
N THR A 138 6.44 -23.55 1.45
CA THR A 138 7.59 -23.94 0.63
C THR A 138 8.70 -22.90 0.68
N GLU A 139 9.94 -23.31 0.37
CA GLU A 139 11.07 -22.40 0.26
C GLU A 139 10.82 -21.30 -0.79
N ASP A 140 10.21 -21.67 -1.92
CA ASP A 140 9.91 -20.76 -3.02
C ASP A 140 8.86 -19.71 -2.60
N GLN A 141 7.78 -20.14 -1.93
CA GLN A 141 6.79 -19.23 -1.37
C GLN A 141 7.42 -18.25 -0.37
N LEU A 142 8.18 -18.77 0.60
CA LEU A 142 8.85 -17.94 1.60
C LEU A 142 9.75 -16.89 0.95
N LYS A 143 10.58 -17.30 -0.02
CA LYS A 143 11.43 -16.39 -0.78
C LYS A 143 10.61 -15.34 -1.53
N ARG A 144 9.54 -15.76 -2.20
CA ARG A 144 8.68 -14.89 -2.98
C ARG A 144 8.00 -13.83 -2.10
N THR A 145 7.40 -14.25 -0.97
CA THR A 145 6.75 -13.35 -0.02
C THR A 145 7.74 -12.30 0.51
N PHE A 146 8.95 -12.72 0.90
CA PHE A 146 9.99 -11.77 1.35
C PHE A 146 10.51 -10.87 0.21
N GLN A 147 10.64 -11.40 -0.98
CA GLN A 147 11.11 -10.66 -2.15
C GLN A 147 10.16 -9.50 -2.47
N THR A 148 8.86 -9.79 -2.56
CA THR A 148 7.86 -8.78 -2.85
C THR A 148 7.65 -7.82 -1.69
N ASN A 149 7.51 -8.33 -0.46
CA ASN A 149 7.03 -7.49 0.65
C ASN A 149 8.13 -6.66 1.32
N ILE A 150 9.39 -7.13 1.32
CA ILE A 150 10.46 -6.45 2.05
C ILE A 150 11.70 -6.15 1.20
N PHE A 151 12.20 -7.07 0.37
CA PHE A 151 13.40 -6.78 -0.42
C PHE A 151 13.14 -5.67 -1.43
N SER A 152 11.95 -5.63 -2.04
CA SER A 152 11.49 -4.54 -2.91
C SER A 152 11.60 -3.18 -2.25
N MET A 153 11.25 -3.06 -0.97
CA MET A 153 11.35 -1.79 -0.24
C MET A 153 12.79 -1.31 -0.08
N PHE A 154 13.73 -2.23 0.15
CA PHE A 154 15.16 -1.90 0.13
C PHE A 154 15.58 -1.42 -1.26
N PHE A 155 15.22 -2.14 -2.33
CA PHE A 155 15.63 -1.81 -3.70
C PHE A 155 15.07 -0.45 -4.13
N LEU A 156 13.78 -0.21 -3.91
CA LEU A 156 13.14 1.06 -4.23
C LEU A 156 13.71 2.22 -3.41
N THR A 157 13.93 2.01 -2.10
CA THR A 157 14.49 3.05 -1.24
C THR A 157 15.93 3.38 -1.65
N GLN A 158 16.75 2.38 -1.99
CA GLN A 158 18.11 2.59 -2.49
C GLN A 158 18.10 3.39 -3.79
N ALA A 159 17.20 3.06 -4.73
CA ALA A 159 17.07 3.78 -5.99
C ALA A 159 16.52 5.20 -5.79
N ALA A 160 15.56 5.38 -4.89
CA ALA A 160 14.92 6.67 -4.61
C ALA A 160 15.82 7.64 -3.84
N ALA A 161 16.68 7.14 -2.94
CA ALA A 161 17.49 7.96 -2.02
C ALA A 161 18.30 9.10 -2.68
N PRO A 162 18.89 8.94 -3.89
CA PRO A 162 19.57 10.05 -4.57
C PRO A 162 18.64 11.16 -5.06
N HIS A 163 17.35 10.92 -5.19
CA HIS A 163 16.36 11.86 -5.72
C HIS A 163 15.54 12.53 -4.61
N LEU A 164 15.54 11.94 -3.41
CA LEU A 164 14.85 12.50 -2.24
C LEU A 164 15.67 13.63 -1.63
N LYS A 165 15.00 14.65 -1.13
CA LYS A 165 15.58 15.86 -0.53
C LYS A 165 14.91 16.19 0.79
N GLU A 166 15.39 17.22 1.48
CA GLU A 166 14.73 17.75 2.67
C GLU A 166 13.23 18.00 2.42
N GLY A 167 12.39 17.55 3.34
CA GLY A 167 10.93 17.57 3.23
C GLY A 167 10.32 16.41 2.46
N SER A 168 11.12 15.47 1.93
CA SER A 168 10.61 14.24 1.34
C SER A 168 10.08 13.27 2.40
N SER A 169 9.18 12.37 1.98
CA SER A 169 8.57 11.36 2.87
C SER A 169 8.62 9.97 2.26
N ILE A 170 8.97 8.97 3.07
CA ILE A 170 8.85 7.54 2.75
C ILE A 170 7.78 6.95 3.66
N ILE A 171 6.81 6.25 3.08
CA ILE A 171 5.69 5.66 3.82
C ILE A 171 5.58 4.18 3.44
N ASN A 172 5.75 3.32 4.45
CA ASN A 172 5.72 1.87 4.27
C ASN A 172 4.38 1.31 4.73
N CYS A 173 3.76 0.45 3.93
CA CYS A 173 2.55 -0.27 4.30
C CYS A 173 2.91 -1.58 5.02
N THR A 174 2.72 -1.61 6.34
CA THR A 174 2.83 -2.82 7.16
C THR A 174 1.45 -3.46 7.36
N SER A 175 1.12 -4.00 8.52
CA SER A 175 -0.19 -4.58 8.86
C SER A 175 -0.30 -4.71 10.38
N GLU A 176 -1.51 -4.75 10.93
CA GLU A 176 -1.77 -5.13 12.32
C GLU A 176 -1.17 -6.50 12.68
N THR A 177 -1.08 -7.41 11.67
CA THR A 177 -0.53 -8.76 11.87
C THR A 177 0.92 -8.76 12.36
N MET A 178 1.62 -7.62 12.26
CA MET A 178 2.96 -7.48 12.85
C MET A 178 2.95 -7.53 14.39
N TYR A 179 1.82 -7.23 15.01
CA TYR A 179 1.62 -7.28 16.46
C TYR A 179 0.88 -8.56 16.88
N ALA A 180 -0.30 -8.78 16.29
CA ALA A 180 -1.17 -9.89 16.65
C ALA A 180 -0.68 -11.23 16.09
N GLY A 181 0.10 -11.21 14.99
CA GLY A 181 0.36 -12.39 14.19
C GLY A 181 -0.88 -12.81 13.38
N SER A 182 -0.75 -13.89 12.62
CA SER A 182 -1.87 -14.53 11.95
C SER A 182 -1.59 -16.02 11.86
N LYS A 183 -2.57 -16.84 12.28
CA LYS A 183 -2.43 -18.30 12.28
C LYS A 183 -2.12 -18.87 10.89
N ALA A 184 -2.66 -18.26 9.85
CA ALA A 184 -2.55 -18.75 8.47
C ALA A 184 -1.59 -17.94 7.58
N LEU A 185 -0.99 -16.84 8.09
CA LEU A 185 -0.14 -15.94 7.30
C LEU A 185 1.21 -15.74 7.99
N LEU A 186 1.94 -16.84 8.24
CA LEU A 186 3.17 -16.81 9.03
C LEU A 186 4.29 -16.03 8.32
N ASP A 187 4.52 -16.32 7.05
CA ASP A 187 5.52 -15.66 6.21
C ASP A 187 5.16 -14.17 5.99
N TYR A 188 3.89 -13.89 5.65
CA TYR A 188 3.38 -12.52 5.50
C TYR A 188 3.56 -11.71 6.78
N SER A 189 3.08 -12.20 7.93
CA SER A 189 3.22 -11.50 9.23
C SER A 189 4.68 -11.24 9.58
N SER A 190 5.56 -12.19 9.26
CA SER A 190 7.01 -12.04 9.44
C SER A 190 7.57 -10.89 8.60
N THR A 191 7.12 -10.78 7.31
CA THR A 191 7.51 -9.63 6.47
C THR A 191 6.99 -8.31 7.03
N LYS A 192 5.77 -8.27 7.59
CA LYS A 192 5.18 -7.05 8.15
C LYS A 192 5.90 -6.60 9.43
N GLY A 193 6.37 -7.53 10.25
CA GLY A 193 7.30 -7.24 11.35
C GLY A 193 8.65 -6.68 10.86
N ALA A 194 9.21 -7.26 9.80
CA ALA A 194 10.45 -6.78 9.19
C ALA A 194 10.31 -5.36 8.62
N ILE A 195 9.17 -5.02 7.97
CA ILE A 195 8.87 -3.66 7.47
C ILE A 195 8.87 -2.65 8.60
N THR A 196 8.31 -2.99 9.75
CA THR A 196 8.27 -2.09 10.91
C THR A 196 9.66 -1.81 11.46
N ALA A 197 10.50 -2.84 11.59
CA ALA A 197 11.90 -2.68 11.99
C ALA A 197 12.70 -1.86 10.95
N PHE A 198 12.49 -2.13 9.66
CA PHE A 198 13.09 -1.38 8.55
C PHE A 198 12.70 0.10 8.61
N THR A 199 11.40 0.41 8.80
CA THR A 199 10.89 1.78 8.93
C THR A 199 11.61 2.56 10.02
N ARG A 200 11.73 1.97 11.22
CA ARG A 200 12.39 2.62 12.36
C ARG A 200 13.87 2.84 12.11
N SER A 201 14.56 1.84 11.59
CA SER A 201 16.00 1.95 11.27
C SER A 201 16.28 2.95 10.15
N LEU A 202 15.46 2.93 9.10
CA LEU A 202 15.59 3.85 7.97
C LEU A 202 15.28 5.30 8.40
N ALA A 203 14.31 5.50 9.29
CA ALA A 203 14.00 6.82 9.84
C ALA A 203 15.23 7.45 10.53
N LEU A 204 15.93 6.68 11.36
CA LEU A 204 17.15 7.13 12.02
C LEU A 204 18.28 7.43 11.00
N ASN A 205 18.36 6.67 9.92
CA ASN A 205 19.36 6.85 8.86
C ASN A 205 19.11 8.09 8.00
N MET A 206 17.82 8.48 7.82
CA MET A 206 17.42 9.54 6.91
C MET A 206 17.15 10.89 7.59
N VAL A 207 17.01 10.93 8.92
CA VAL A 207 16.59 12.13 9.66
C VAL A 207 17.53 13.31 9.47
N GLU A 208 18.84 13.09 9.42
CA GLU A 208 19.82 14.16 9.19
C GLU A 208 19.72 14.78 7.79
N LYS A 209 19.11 14.07 6.84
CA LYS A 209 18.82 14.58 5.49
C LYS A 209 17.49 15.31 5.39
N GLY A 210 16.76 15.44 6.52
CA GLY A 210 15.43 16.04 6.54
C GLY A 210 14.35 15.19 5.87
N ILE A 211 14.57 13.86 5.74
CA ILE A 211 13.63 12.92 5.13
C ILE A 211 12.92 12.14 6.24
N ARG A 212 11.59 12.19 6.24
CA ARG A 212 10.77 11.45 7.21
C ARG A 212 10.44 10.04 6.69
N VAL A 213 10.45 9.07 7.59
CA VAL A 213 10.10 7.68 7.26
C VAL A 213 9.13 7.16 8.30
N ASN A 214 7.93 6.80 7.85
CA ASN A 214 6.86 6.31 8.71
C ASN A 214 6.17 5.09 8.09
N ALA A 215 5.23 4.49 8.79
CA ALA A 215 4.44 3.38 8.29
C ALA A 215 2.95 3.55 8.58
N VAL A 216 2.14 2.83 7.82
CA VAL A 216 0.72 2.61 8.08
C VAL A 216 0.53 1.11 8.26
N ALA A 217 -0.20 0.71 9.29
CA ALA A 217 -0.55 -0.67 9.62
C ALA A 217 -2.08 -0.84 9.51
N PRO A 218 -2.61 -1.13 8.31
CA PRO A 218 -4.04 -1.36 8.16
C PRO A 218 -4.48 -2.65 8.85
N GLY A 219 -5.73 -2.67 9.30
CA GLY A 219 -6.46 -3.87 9.65
C GLY A 219 -7.04 -4.58 8.41
N PRO A 220 -8.13 -5.34 8.57
CA PRO A 220 -8.80 -6.02 7.47
C PRO A 220 -9.50 -5.00 6.56
N ILE A 221 -8.90 -4.72 5.40
CA ILE A 221 -9.42 -3.77 4.41
C ILE A 221 -9.96 -4.52 3.20
N TRP A 222 -11.14 -4.13 2.73
CA TRP A 222 -11.78 -4.71 1.55
C TRP A 222 -11.05 -4.30 0.28
N THR A 223 -10.12 -5.17 -0.18
CA THR A 223 -9.24 -4.97 -1.34
C THR A 223 -9.03 -6.30 -2.06
N PRO A 224 -8.52 -6.32 -3.30
CA PRO A 224 -8.22 -7.58 -4.00
C PRO A 224 -7.26 -8.51 -3.23
N LEU A 225 -6.33 -7.96 -2.45
CA LEU A 225 -5.33 -8.76 -1.71
C LEU A 225 -5.97 -9.83 -0.81
N ASN A 226 -7.03 -9.47 -0.08
CA ASN A 226 -7.58 -10.35 0.94
C ASN A 226 -8.36 -11.54 0.36
N PRO A 227 -9.42 -11.35 -0.47
CA PRO A 227 -10.18 -12.47 -1.00
C PRO A 227 -9.38 -13.32 -2.01
N PHE A 228 -8.54 -12.70 -2.84
CA PHE A 228 -7.72 -13.44 -3.83
C PHE A 228 -6.44 -14.03 -3.23
N GLY A 229 -6.00 -13.56 -2.08
CA GLY A 229 -4.89 -14.11 -1.31
C GLY A 229 -5.22 -15.42 -0.58
N GLY A 230 -6.12 -16.25 -1.12
CA GLY A 230 -6.39 -17.61 -0.66
C GLY A 230 -7.39 -17.75 0.48
N GLN A 231 -8.17 -16.73 0.80
CA GLN A 231 -9.30 -16.90 1.74
C GLN A 231 -10.37 -17.80 1.13
N LYS A 232 -10.81 -18.80 1.89
CA LYS A 232 -11.92 -19.68 1.45
C LYS A 232 -13.19 -18.83 1.22
N PRO A 233 -13.96 -19.07 0.13
CA PRO A 233 -15.15 -18.28 -0.20
C PRO A 233 -16.18 -18.17 0.92
N ASP A 234 -16.30 -19.20 1.76
CA ASP A 234 -17.19 -19.22 2.92
C ASP A 234 -16.75 -18.28 4.05
N LYS A 235 -15.46 -17.97 4.15
CA LYS A 235 -14.90 -17.02 5.14
C LYS A 235 -14.95 -15.55 4.68
N ILE A 236 -15.11 -15.30 3.38
CA ILE A 236 -15.18 -13.94 2.85
C ILE A 236 -16.39 -13.19 3.41
N LYS A 237 -17.50 -13.88 3.66
CA LYS A 237 -18.72 -13.31 4.27
C LYS A 237 -18.52 -12.73 5.66
N ASP A 238 -17.54 -13.24 6.39
CA ASP A 238 -17.22 -12.83 7.76
C ASP A 238 -15.97 -11.96 7.85
N PHE A 239 -15.39 -11.60 6.70
CA PHE A 239 -14.19 -10.79 6.65
C PHE A 239 -14.35 -9.46 7.39
N GLY A 240 -13.49 -9.21 8.38
CA GLY A 240 -13.45 -7.99 9.19
C GLY A 240 -14.59 -7.82 10.21
N LYS A 241 -15.50 -8.80 10.37
CA LYS A 241 -16.58 -8.74 11.37
C LYS A 241 -16.09 -8.93 12.80
N ASP A 242 -14.90 -9.48 12.96
CA ASP A 242 -14.22 -9.70 14.24
C ASP A 242 -13.52 -8.45 14.78
N THR A 243 -13.36 -7.40 13.96
CA THR A 243 -12.84 -6.12 14.45
C THR A 243 -13.79 -5.49 15.47
N PRO A 244 -13.32 -4.67 16.43
CA PRO A 244 -14.18 -3.90 17.33
C PRO A 244 -15.24 -3.04 16.62
N MET A 245 -14.95 -2.53 15.41
CA MET A 245 -15.92 -1.81 14.58
C MET A 245 -16.93 -2.73 13.87
N GLY A 246 -16.74 -4.07 13.90
CA GLY A 246 -17.66 -5.07 13.37
C GLY A 246 -17.77 -5.12 11.85
N ARG A 247 -16.80 -4.57 11.13
CA ARG A 247 -16.77 -4.54 9.66
C ARG A 247 -15.35 -4.38 9.12
N PRO A 248 -15.09 -4.77 7.86
CA PRO A 248 -13.85 -4.39 7.21
C PRO A 248 -13.79 -2.87 6.99
N GLY A 249 -12.59 -2.33 6.94
CA GLY A 249 -12.33 -0.98 6.46
C GLY A 249 -12.40 -0.90 4.93
N GLN A 250 -12.52 0.31 4.41
CA GLN A 250 -12.45 0.59 2.98
C GLN A 250 -11.13 1.29 2.61
N PRO A 251 -10.63 1.16 1.37
CA PRO A 251 -9.40 1.82 0.93
C PRO A 251 -9.35 3.32 1.24
N ASN A 252 -10.47 4.05 1.05
CA ASN A 252 -10.55 5.48 1.33
C ASN A 252 -10.57 5.82 2.83
N GLU A 253 -10.73 4.85 3.72
CA GLU A 253 -10.58 5.04 5.17
C GLU A 253 -9.11 4.91 5.60
N VAL A 254 -8.28 4.28 4.79
CA VAL A 254 -6.83 4.10 5.03
C VAL A 254 -6.00 5.20 4.38
N ALA A 255 -6.36 5.63 3.17
CA ALA A 255 -5.62 6.62 2.39
C ALA A 255 -5.33 7.94 3.14
N PRO A 256 -6.22 8.48 4.03
CA PRO A 256 -5.92 9.68 4.81
C PRO A 256 -4.70 9.54 5.73
N SER A 257 -4.39 8.34 6.24
CA SER A 257 -3.18 8.11 7.04
C SER A 257 -1.92 8.28 6.21
N PHE A 258 -1.92 7.83 4.95
CA PHE A 258 -0.81 8.05 4.02
C PHE A 258 -0.66 9.54 3.68
N LEU A 259 -1.77 10.24 3.41
CA LEU A 259 -1.74 11.68 3.13
C LEU A 259 -1.17 12.48 4.29
N PHE A 260 -1.63 12.21 5.52
CA PHE A 260 -1.11 12.86 6.72
C PHE A 260 0.40 12.65 6.87
N LEU A 261 0.90 11.43 6.61
CA LEU A 261 2.33 11.15 6.69
C LEU A 261 3.13 11.71 5.50
N ALA A 262 2.48 11.98 4.37
CA ALA A 262 3.13 12.55 3.18
C ALA A 262 3.33 14.06 3.27
N CYS A 263 2.43 14.79 3.91
CA CYS A 263 2.42 16.26 3.95
C CYS A 263 3.03 16.84 5.24
N ASP A 264 3.07 18.16 5.31
CA ASP A 264 3.67 18.91 6.43
C ASP A 264 2.87 18.83 7.73
N ASP A 265 1.60 18.32 7.69
CA ASP A 265 0.80 18.04 8.90
C ASP A 265 1.52 17.08 9.86
N SER A 266 2.42 16.24 9.33
CA SER A 266 3.25 15.30 10.10
C SER A 266 4.74 15.68 10.15
N SER A 267 5.07 16.97 10.04
CA SER A 267 6.47 17.46 9.97
C SER A 267 7.32 17.07 11.18
N TYR A 268 6.72 16.80 12.33
CA TYR A 268 7.41 16.33 13.54
C TYR A 268 7.27 14.83 13.80
N MET A 269 6.92 14.04 12.75
CA MET A 269 6.73 12.59 12.86
C MET A 269 7.71 11.83 11.97
N THR A 270 8.53 10.99 12.57
CA THR A 270 9.36 9.98 11.88
C THR A 270 9.44 8.72 12.76
N ALA A 271 9.68 7.57 12.18
CA ALA A 271 9.71 6.25 12.84
C ALA A 271 8.39 5.80 13.48
N GLN A 272 7.26 6.42 13.12
CA GLN A 272 5.94 6.14 13.68
C GLN A 272 5.14 5.20 12.79
N VAL A 273 4.13 4.54 13.40
CA VAL A 273 3.17 3.67 12.71
C VAL A 273 1.76 4.15 13.04
N LEU A 274 0.93 4.41 12.02
CA LEU A 274 -0.49 4.70 12.19
C LEU A 274 -1.33 3.45 11.95
N HIS A 275 -2.39 3.25 12.74
CA HIS A 275 -3.19 2.03 12.78
C HIS A 275 -4.66 2.28 12.38
N PRO A 276 -5.00 2.39 11.07
CA PRO A 276 -6.39 2.38 10.62
C PRO A 276 -6.90 0.93 10.54
N ASP A 277 -7.22 0.32 11.69
CA ASP A 277 -7.45 -1.11 11.85
C ASP A 277 -8.82 -1.48 12.47
N GLY A 278 -9.71 -0.49 12.63
CA GLY A 278 -11.03 -0.73 13.22
C GLY A 278 -11.01 -1.01 14.74
N GLY A 279 -9.88 -0.72 15.39
CA GLY A 279 -9.69 -0.87 16.84
C GLY A 279 -9.05 -2.21 17.24
N ASP A 280 -8.53 -2.96 16.29
CA ASP A 280 -7.95 -4.29 16.52
C ASP A 280 -6.64 -4.23 17.30
N THR A 281 -5.83 -3.21 17.05
CA THR A 281 -4.58 -2.96 17.79
C THR A 281 -4.78 -1.87 18.82
N THR A 282 -4.61 -2.21 20.10
CA THR A 282 -4.77 -1.27 21.23
C THR A 282 -3.43 -0.82 21.84
N SER A 283 -2.30 -1.33 21.34
CA SER A 283 -0.97 -0.99 21.82
C SER A 283 -0.04 -0.65 20.67
N SER A 284 0.70 0.40 20.82
CA SER A 284 1.78 0.84 19.93
C SER A 284 3.15 0.45 20.48
#